data_8779dbad97bff7ccf074a014fe239f7a
#
_entry.id   8779dbad97bff7ccf074a014fe239f7a
#
_cell.length_a   1.000
_cell.length_b   1.000
_cell.length_c   1.000
_cell.angle_alpha   90.00
_cell.angle_beta   90.00
_cell.angle_gamma   90.00
#
_symmetry.space_group_name_H-M   'P 1'
#
loop_
_entity.id
_entity.type
_entity.pdbx_description
1 polymer ?
#
loop_
_entity_poly.entity_id
_entity_poly.type
_entity_poly.pdbx_seq_one_letter_code
_entity_poly.pdbx_strand_id
1 'polypeptide(L)'
;MKKLITLIVSAMAITSSFAEGIVIKKQGQFPVGGTTIQREGTFNPDTFVGWAEQDQAGQSYRCDHAFARYQIPANAKNMPLVFVHGYGGDGVCWETTPDDRPGFATLLLAEGYPTYVLDLPGRGHASRTSSTVTVEPVADEMFWFDIWRMGIWPEWNEGIQFPKDSLSVSNFFRQMVPDLSNHQLDVPALDAMAKKIGNQVLVTHSAGGFPGWMAAMRNPEVKGVVALEPGGYVFPDSEIPAPLPGLTGGLKGVGVPMEQFM
;
A
#
# COMPACT_ATOMS: atom_id res chain seq x y z
N MET A 1 -19.89 31.59 17.84
CA MET A 1 -19.49 30.59 18.86
C MET A 1 -19.01 29.36 18.13
N LYS A 2 -17.69 29.20 18.02
CA LYS A 2 -17.06 28.05 17.34
C LYS A 2 -17.11 26.86 18.30
N LYS A 3 -17.84 25.80 17.95
CA LYS A 3 -17.85 24.55 18.71
C LYS A 3 -16.57 23.79 18.35
N LEU A 4 -15.64 23.73 19.26
CA LEU A 4 -14.46 22.88 19.22
C LEU A 4 -14.95 21.44 19.47
N ILE A 5 -14.89 20.59 18.44
CA ILE A 5 -15.15 19.16 18.59
C ILE A 5 -13.81 18.53 19.01
N THR A 6 -13.68 18.28 20.29
CA THR A 6 -12.58 17.51 20.86
C THR A 6 -12.86 16.03 20.57
N LEU A 7 -12.14 15.44 19.64
CA LEU A 7 -12.16 14.01 19.39
C LEU A 7 -11.40 13.32 20.52
N ILE A 8 -12.12 12.78 21.49
CA ILE A 8 -11.54 11.90 22.51
C ILE A 8 -11.32 10.55 21.83
N VAL A 9 -10.08 10.25 21.48
CA VAL A 9 -9.67 8.89 21.13
C VAL A 9 -9.64 8.08 22.42
N SER A 10 -10.75 7.45 22.74
CA SER A 10 -10.79 6.41 23.76
C SER A 10 -10.00 5.22 23.21
N ALA A 11 -8.84 4.98 23.76
CA ALA A 11 -8.13 3.70 23.59
C ALA A 11 -8.99 2.63 24.30
N MET A 12 -9.99 2.10 23.60
CA MET A 12 -10.66 0.88 24.03
C MET A 12 -9.65 -0.24 23.96
N ALA A 13 -9.34 -0.82 25.10
CA ALA A 13 -8.61 -2.07 25.18
C ALA A 13 -9.44 -3.14 24.46
N ILE A 14 -9.12 -3.40 23.19
CA ILE A 14 -9.69 -4.49 22.37
C ILE A 14 -8.97 -5.78 22.80
N THR A 15 -9.26 -6.26 23.98
CA THR A 15 -8.60 -7.47 24.51
C THR A 15 -9.48 -8.72 24.49
N SER A 16 -10.68 -8.68 23.94
CA SER A 16 -11.61 -9.81 24.07
C SER A 16 -12.21 -10.39 22.79
N SER A 17 -11.94 -9.81 21.61
CA SER A 17 -12.56 -10.30 20.37
C SER A 17 -11.87 -11.47 19.67
N PHE A 18 -10.65 -11.85 20.06
CA PHE A 18 -9.91 -12.89 19.36
C PHE A 18 -10.10 -14.31 19.95
N ALA A 19 -10.88 -14.47 21.02
CA ALA A 19 -11.14 -15.79 21.63
C ALA A 19 -12.03 -16.69 20.74
N GLU A 20 -12.80 -16.13 19.82
CA GLU A 20 -13.71 -16.86 18.91
C GLU A 20 -13.27 -16.71 17.47
N GLY A 21 -12.16 -16.89 17.01
CA GLY A 21 -11.72 -16.90 15.62
C GLY A 21 -12.60 -16.10 14.63
N ILE A 22 -12.05 -15.65 13.53
CA ILE A 22 -12.78 -14.92 12.49
C ILE A 22 -13.38 -15.93 11.50
N VAL A 23 -14.69 -15.98 11.36
CA VAL A 23 -15.35 -16.82 10.35
C VAL A 23 -15.32 -16.12 9.00
N ILE A 24 -14.56 -16.67 8.07
CA ILE A 24 -14.41 -16.14 6.71
C ILE A 24 -15.44 -16.77 5.78
N LYS A 25 -16.30 -15.94 5.18
CA LYS A 25 -17.26 -16.35 4.15
C LYS A 25 -16.59 -16.56 2.79
N LYS A 26 -15.62 -15.73 2.44
CA LYS A 26 -14.90 -15.77 1.17
C LYS A 26 -13.52 -15.15 1.32
N GLN A 27 -12.53 -15.78 0.69
CA GLN A 27 -11.19 -15.22 0.57
C GLN A 27 -10.60 -15.56 -0.80
N GLY A 28 -9.56 -14.84 -1.20
CA GLY A 28 -8.87 -15.08 -2.45
C GLY A 28 -7.92 -13.96 -2.80
N GLN A 29 -7.51 -13.96 -4.06
CA GLN A 29 -6.58 -12.99 -4.60
C GLN A 29 -6.83 -12.77 -6.07
N PHE A 30 -6.43 -11.60 -6.58
CA PHE A 30 -6.50 -11.28 -8.00
C PHE A 30 -5.53 -10.15 -8.37
N PRO A 31 -4.98 -10.17 -9.59
CA PRO A 31 -4.31 -9.00 -10.15
C PRO A 31 -5.34 -7.96 -10.61
N VAL A 32 -4.98 -6.68 -10.59
CA VAL A 32 -5.84 -5.58 -11.02
C VAL A 32 -5.06 -4.48 -11.74
N GLY A 33 -5.63 -3.96 -12.82
CA GLY A 33 -4.93 -3.01 -13.70
C GLY A 33 -3.83 -3.68 -14.52
N GLY A 34 -2.79 -2.91 -14.79
CA GLY A 34 -1.62 -3.35 -15.55
C GLY A 34 -1.77 -3.25 -17.05
N THR A 35 -0.76 -3.72 -17.75
CA THR A 35 -0.66 -3.69 -19.20
C THR A 35 -0.20 -5.02 -19.79
N THR A 36 -0.36 -5.16 -21.09
CA THR A 36 0.22 -6.27 -21.86
C THR A 36 1.14 -5.70 -22.92
N ILE A 37 2.40 -6.06 -22.85
CA ILE A 37 3.39 -5.76 -23.87
C ILE A 37 3.40 -6.92 -24.85
N GLN A 38 3.23 -6.63 -26.14
CA GLN A 38 3.34 -7.59 -27.22
C GLN A 38 4.69 -7.38 -27.92
N ARG A 39 5.49 -8.43 -28.04
CA ARG A 39 6.71 -8.41 -28.83
C ARG A 39 6.38 -8.60 -30.30
N GLU A 40 7.10 -7.89 -31.16
CA GLU A 40 6.98 -8.03 -32.61
C GLU A 40 7.39 -9.44 -33.08
N GLY A 41 6.94 -9.82 -34.28
CA GLY A 41 7.24 -11.10 -34.88
C GLY A 41 6.16 -12.16 -34.63
N THR A 42 6.47 -13.39 -35.00
CA THR A 42 5.59 -14.55 -34.84
C THR A 42 6.21 -15.56 -33.90
N PHE A 43 5.44 -16.00 -32.91
CA PHE A 43 5.89 -17.05 -31.99
C PHE A 43 6.10 -18.36 -32.79
N ASN A 44 7.26 -18.94 -32.64
CA ASN A 44 7.59 -20.26 -33.24
C ASN A 44 7.71 -21.28 -32.07
N PRO A 45 6.77 -22.20 -31.92
CA PRO A 45 6.82 -23.22 -30.88
C PRO A 45 7.97 -24.22 -31.06
N ASP A 46 8.45 -24.40 -32.30
CA ASP A 46 9.51 -25.35 -32.59
C ASP A 46 10.89 -24.89 -32.09
N THR A 47 11.05 -23.58 -31.84
CA THR A 47 12.28 -23.00 -31.27
C THR A 47 12.25 -22.91 -29.76
N PHE A 48 11.11 -23.24 -29.12
CA PHE A 48 10.97 -23.21 -27.67
C PHE A 48 11.65 -24.43 -27.04
N VAL A 49 12.86 -24.25 -26.53
CA VAL A 49 13.65 -25.31 -25.90
C VAL A 49 13.88 -25.00 -24.41
N GLY A 50 12.87 -25.30 -23.59
CA GLY A 50 13.01 -25.28 -22.11
C GLY A 50 13.57 -23.97 -21.56
N TRP A 51 14.65 -24.05 -20.79
CA TRP A 51 15.28 -22.91 -20.10
C TRP A 51 16.39 -22.21 -20.90
N ALA A 52 16.61 -22.59 -22.17
CA ALA A 52 17.56 -21.91 -23.03
C ALA A 52 17.12 -20.49 -23.38
N GLU A 53 17.99 -19.73 -24.01
CA GLU A 53 17.65 -18.39 -24.50
C GLU A 53 16.37 -18.44 -25.33
N GLN A 54 15.35 -17.74 -24.86
CA GLN A 54 14.05 -17.74 -25.51
C GLN A 54 13.99 -16.62 -26.53
N ASP A 55 13.69 -16.96 -27.77
CA ASP A 55 13.24 -15.98 -28.74
C ASP A 55 11.93 -15.36 -28.22
N GLN A 56 11.90 -14.04 -28.09
CA GLN A 56 10.74 -13.30 -27.60
C GLN A 56 9.76 -12.91 -28.71
N ALA A 57 10.06 -13.24 -29.97
CA ALA A 57 9.21 -12.89 -31.10
C ALA A 57 7.78 -13.40 -30.95
N GLY A 58 6.81 -12.55 -31.15
CA GLY A 58 5.38 -12.86 -31.04
C GLY A 58 4.87 -13.21 -29.66
N GLN A 59 5.72 -13.11 -28.60
CA GLN A 59 5.30 -13.40 -27.23
C GLN A 59 4.73 -12.15 -26.53
N SER A 60 3.90 -12.38 -25.52
CA SER A 60 3.31 -11.32 -24.70
C SER A 60 3.82 -11.35 -23.27
N TYR A 61 3.90 -10.16 -22.66
CA TYR A 61 4.33 -9.95 -21.29
C TYR A 61 3.29 -9.11 -20.54
N ARG A 62 2.65 -9.68 -19.52
CA ARG A 62 1.70 -8.97 -18.67
C ARG A 62 2.41 -8.47 -17.41
N CYS A 63 2.31 -7.15 -17.16
CA CYS A 63 3.07 -6.47 -16.11
C CYS A 63 2.33 -5.23 -15.58
N ASP A 64 2.93 -4.52 -14.65
CA ASP A 64 2.48 -3.23 -14.12
C ASP A 64 1.09 -3.27 -13.45
N HIS A 65 0.64 -4.45 -13.03
CA HIS A 65 -0.59 -4.62 -12.28
C HIS A 65 -0.33 -4.49 -10.78
N ALA A 66 -1.34 -4.11 -10.01
CA ALA A 66 -1.37 -4.35 -8.58
C ALA A 66 -1.90 -5.77 -8.28
N PHE A 67 -1.64 -6.26 -7.09
CA PHE A 67 -2.10 -7.57 -6.64
C PHE A 67 -2.88 -7.43 -5.33
N ALA A 68 -4.13 -7.88 -5.33
CA ALA A 68 -5.01 -7.80 -4.18
C ALA A 68 -5.22 -9.17 -3.54
N ARG A 69 -4.98 -9.27 -2.23
CA ARG A 69 -5.48 -10.36 -1.39
C ARG A 69 -6.71 -9.86 -0.65
N TYR A 70 -7.73 -10.70 -0.47
CA TYR A 70 -8.93 -10.27 0.21
C TYR A 70 -9.53 -11.34 1.11
N GLN A 71 -10.21 -10.84 2.16
CA GLN A 71 -11.02 -11.65 3.08
C GLN A 71 -12.36 -10.94 3.33
N ILE A 72 -13.43 -11.71 3.26
CA ILE A 72 -14.79 -11.24 3.52
C ILE A 72 -15.33 -12.05 4.70
N PRO A 73 -15.62 -11.44 5.85
CA PRO A 73 -16.13 -12.14 7.02
C PRO A 73 -17.59 -12.57 6.82
N ALA A 74 -18.05 -13.54 7.60
CA ALA A 74 -19.42 -14.06 7.50
C ALA A 74 -20.48 -12.99 7.79
N ASN A 75 -20.20 -12.07 8.72
CA ASN A 75 -21.02 -10.93 9.12
C ASN A 75 -20.61 -9.63 8.42
N ALA A 76 -20.26 -9.69 7.15
CA ALA A 76 -19.68 -8.58 6.41
C ALA A 76 -20.53 -7.30 6.46
N LYS A 77 -19.90 -6.20 6.81
CA LYS A 77 -20.40 -4.83 6.61
C LYS A 77 -20.38 -4.47 5.11
N ASN A 78 -21.18 -3.49 4.72
CA ASN A 78 -21.37 -3.14 3.30
C ASN A 78 -20.21 -2.31 2.70
N MET A 79 -19.25 -1.87 3.51
CA MET A 79 -18.16 -1.01 3.04
C MET A 79 -16.83 -1.75 3.15
N PRO A 80 -16.26 -2.21 2.03
CA PRO A 80 -14.94 -2.81 2.02
C PRO A 80 -13.84 -1.76 2.26
N LEU A 81 -12.77 -2.21 2.90
CA LEU A 81 -11.55 -1.44 3.16
C LEU A 81 -10.43 -1.95 2.26
N VAL A 82 -9.77 -1.05 1.56
CA VAL A 82 -8.61 -1.35 0.71
C VAL A 82 -7.37 -0.73 1.33
N PHE A 83 -6.44 -1.58 1.71
CA PHE A 83 -5.20 -1.18 2.39
C PHE A 83 -4.09 -0.96 1.39
N VAL A 84 -3.47 0.22 1.44
CA VAL A 84 -2.43 0.69 0.52
C VAL A 84 -1.17 1.03 1.30
N HIS A 85 -0.09 0.28 1.07
CA HIS A 85 1.17 0.43 1.79
C HIS A 85 1.96 1.68 1.38
N GLY A 86 3.01 1.99 2.12
CA GLY A 86 3.98 3.05 1.84
C GLY A 86 5.21 2.57 1.07
N TYR A 87 6.23 3.45 0.99
CA TYR A 87 7.53 3.14 0.40
C TYR A 87 8.27 2.10 1.24
N GLY A 88 9.02 1.23 0.56
CA GLY A 88 9.80 0.17 1.20
C GLY A 88 9.00 -1.00 1.76
N GLY A 89 7.67 -0.99 1.60
CA GLY A 89 6.79 -2.06 2.07
C GLY A 89 5.87 -2.59 1.00
N ASP A 90 5.17 -3.66 1.34
CA ASP A 90 4.05 -4.24 0.60
C ASP A 90 2.83 -4.41 1.52
N GLY A 91 1.84 -5.18 1.08
CA GLY A 91 0.61 -5.40 1.84
C GLY A 91 0.80 -6.11 3.18
N VAL A 92 1.89 -6.83 3.39
CA VAL A 92 2.16 -7.58 4.64
C VAL A 92 2.14 -6.67 5.86
N CYS A 93 2.58 -5.43 5.74
CA CYS A 93 2.60 -4.46 6.84
C CYS A 93 1.22 -4.19 7.47
N TRP A 94 0.14 -4.52 6.78
CA TRP A 94 -1.23 -4.36 7.26
C TRP A 94 -1.80 -5.60 7.96
N GLU A 95 -1.20 -6.77 7.74
CA GLU A 95 -1.75 -8.07 8.18
C GLU A 95 -1.25 -8.45 9.57
N THR A 96 0.06 -8.32 9.81
CA THR A 96 0.71 -8.70 11.07
C THR A 96 1.82 -7.72 11.41
N THR A 97 1.93 -7.35 12.68
CA THR A 97 3.04 -6.53 13.17
C THR A 97 4.32 -7.35 13.31
N PRO A 98 5.52 -6.74 13.35
CA PRO A 98 6.78 -7.45 13.49
C PRO A 98 6.90 -8.32 14.76
N ASP A 99 6.12 -8.03 15.79
CA ASP A 99 6.01 -8.78 17.04
C ASP A 99 4.80 -9.74 17.08
N ASP A 100 4.31 -10.15 15.92
CA ASP A 100 3.25 -11.15 15.72
C ASP A 100 1.86 -10.76 16.28
N ARG A 101 1.61 -9.49 16.54
CA ARG A 101 0.25 -9.01 16.84
C ARG A 101 -0.55 -8.82 15.55
N PRO A 102 -1.90 -8.89 15.61
CA PRO A 102 -2.75 -8.57 14.46
C PRO A 102 -2.51 -7.15 13.96
N GLY A 103 -2.29 -7.01 12.64
CA GLY A 103 -2.24 -5.71 11.97
C GLY A 103 -3.64 -5.12 11.74
N PHE A 104 -3.70 -3.89 11.21
CA PHE A 104 -4.97 -3.18 11.01
C PHE A 104 -5.96 -3.93 10.12
N ALA A 105 -5.50 -4.62 9.07
CA ALA A 105 -6.38 -5.41 8.21
C ALA A 105 -7.06 -6.55 8.99
N THR A 106 -6.31 -7.25 9.83
CA THR A 106 -6.84 -8.33 10.67
C THR A 106 -7.80 -7.80 11.74
N LEU A 107 -7.45 -6.69 12.39
CA LEU A 107 -8.32 -6.05 13.39
C LEU A 107 -9.66 -5.61 12.79
N LEU A 108 -9.63 -4.95 11.64
CA LEU A 108 -10.85 -4.45 10.99
C LEU A 108 -11.67 -5.57 10.34
N LEU A 109 -11.01 -6.66 9.92
CA LEU A 109 -11.68 -7.88 9.49
C LEU A 109 -12.50 -8.50 10.65
N ALA A 110 -11.92 -8.56 11.86
CA ALA A 110 -12.62 -9.03 13.05
C ALA A 110 -13.84 -8.16 13.39
N GLU A 111 -13.77 -6.85 13.11
CA GLU A 111 -14.88 -5.91 13.25
C GLU A 111 -15.96 -6.06 12.14
N GLY A 112 -15.80 -7.00 11.22
CA GLY A 112 -16.77 -7.30 10.17
C GLY A 112 -16.57 -6.51 8.87
N TYR A 113 -15.46 -5.81 8.68
CA TYR A 113 -15.19 -5.15 7.40
C TYR A 113 -14.56 -6.14 6.40
N PRO A 114 -15.08 -6.25 5.16
CA PRO A 114 -14.33 -6.89 4.09
C PRO A 114 -13.00 -6.16 3.88
N THR A 115 -11.90 -6.89 3.91
CA THR A 115 -10.56 -6.31 3.76
C THR A 115 -9.92 -6.76 2.46
N TYR A 116 -9.29 -5.81 1.77
CA TYR A 116 -8.48 -6.03 0.59
C TYR A 116 -7.11 -5.42 0.86
N VAL A 117 -6.07 -6.23 0.82
CA VAL A 117 -4.69 -5.79 1.03
C VAL A 117 -3.99 -5.77 -0.31
N LEU A 118 -3.49 -4.61 -0.70
CA LEU A 118 -2.88 -4.36 -2.00
C LEU A 118 -1.36 -4.39 -1.91
N ASP A 119 -0.74 -5.09 -2.87
CA ASP A 119 0.63 -4.83 -3.29
C ASP A 119 0.55 -3.95 -4.54
N LEU A 120 1.06 -2.72 -4.45
CA LEU A 120 1.09 -1.78 -5.58
C LEU A 120 2.04 -2.27 -6.68
N PRO A 121 1.90 -1.79 -7.94
CA PRO A 121 2.78 -2.22 -9.03
C PRO A 121 4.25 -2.15 -8.66
N GLY A 122 5.00 -3.20 -8.99
CA GLY A 122 6.43 -3.32 -8.72
C GLY A 122 6.81 -3.70 -7.29
N ARG A 123 5.84 -4.09 -6.44
CA ARG A 123 6.12 -4.48 -5.05
C ARG A 123 5.46 -5.82 -4.72
N GLY A 124 6.05 -6.54 -3.76
CA GLY A 124 5.51 -7.80 -3.27
C GLY A 124 5.11 -8.75 -4.40
N HIS A 125 3.87 -9.24 -4.39
CA HIS A 125 3.35 -10.13 -5.43
C HIS A 125 3.09 -9.44 -6.78
N ALA A 126 3.12 -8.12 -6.83
CA ALA A 126 2.96 -7.30 -8.03
C ALA A 126 4.31 -6.93 -8.69
N SER A 127 5.36 -7.71 -8.47
CA SER A 127 6.74 -7.41 -8.88
C SER A 127 6.99 -7.48 -10.39
N ARG A 128 6.05 -7.99 -11.21
CA ARG A 128 6.20 -7.99 -12.67
C ARG A 128 6.01 -6.58 -13.23
N THR A 129 7.11 -5.97 -13.65
CA THR A 129 7.15 -4.60 -14.15
C THR A 129 7.65 -4.51 -15.58
N SER A 130 7.25 -3.47 -16.32
CA SER A 130 7.81 -3.09 -17.61
C SER A 130 9.11 -2.28 -17.50
N SER A 131 9.41 -1.80 -16.28
CA SER A 131 10.61 -1.02 -16.01
C SER A 131 11.84 -1.92 -15.99
N THR A 132 12.93 -1.44 -16.57
CA THR A 132 14.25 -2.08 -16.41
C THR A 132 14.82 -1.61 -15.07
N VAL A 133 14.79 -2.48 -14.08
CA VAL A 133 15.31 -2.19 -12.72
C VAL A 133 16.28 -3.28 -12.32
N THR A 134 17.46 -2.88 -11.88
CA THR A 134 18.42 -3.77 -11.24
C THR A 134 18.29 -3.59 -9.72
N VAL A 135 18.06 -4.69 -9.00
CA VAL A 135 18.06 -4.70 -7.54
C VAL A 135 19.45 -5.05 -7.05
N GLU A 136 20.11 -4.07 -6.47
CA GLU A 136 21.39 -4.29 -5.80
C GLU A 136 21.13 -4.59 -4.32
N PRO A 137 21.87 -5.55 -3.72
CA PRO A 137 21.82 -5.76 -2.28
C PRO A 137 22.44 -4.56 -1.56
N VAL A 138 21.64 -3.85 -0.79
CA VAL A 138 22.05 -2.66 -0.05
C VAL A 138 21.93 -2.90 1.44
N ALA A 139 22.97 -2.56 2.20
CA ALA A 139 22.92 -2.59 3.65
C ALA A 139 22.29 -1.29 4.16
N ASP A 140 20.97 -1.25 4.27
CA ASP A 140 20.15 -0.07 4.53
C ASP A 140 19.35 -0.10 5.84
N GLU A 141 19.54 -1.10 6.70
CA GLU A 141 18.77 -1.26 7.94
C GLU A 141 18.89 -0.03 8.86
N MET A 142 20.07 0.60 8.94
CA MET A 142 20.27 1.80 9.75
C MET A 142 19.55 3.01 9.18
N PHE A 143 19.45 3.10 7.85
CA PHE A 143 18.62 4.09 7.17
C PHE A 143 17.14 3.90 7.49
N TRP A 144 16.62 2.67 7.44
CA TRP A 144 15.23 2.39 7.80
C TRP A 144 14.94 2.66 9.26
N PHE A 145 15.89 2.38 10.16
CA PHE A 145 15.75 2.67 11.59
C PHE A 145 15.57 4.17 11.85
N ASP A 146 16.34 5.01 11.17
CA ASP A 146 16.26 6.47 11.26
C ASP A 146 14.99 7.01 10.57
N ILE A 147 14.74 6.66 9.31
CA ILE A 147 13.62 7.19 8.53
C ILE A 147 12.25 6.88 9.17
N TRP A 148 12.13 5.73 9.85
CA TRP A 148 10.95 5.36 10.62
C TRP A 148 10.98 5.93 12.05
N ARG A 149 11.92 6.82 12.35
CA ARG A 149 12.00 7.56 13.61
C ARG A 149 12.15 6.68 14.85
N MET A 150 12.67 5.47 14.68
CA MET A 150 12.96 4.58 15.83
C MET A 150 14.11 5.13 16.67
N GLY A 151 15.08 5.80 16.04
CA GLY A 151 16.23 6.39 16.66
C GLY A 151 17.40 6.56 15.70
N ILE A 152 18.59 6.72 16.23
CA ILE A 152 19.85 6.64 15.48
C ILE A 152 20.60 5.41 15.99
N TRP A 153 20.69 4.40 15.13
CA TRP A 153 21.24 3.11 15.54
C TRP A 153 22.59 3.21 16.28
N PRO A 154 22.76 2.49 17.42
CA PRO A 154 21.81 1.56 18.06
C PRO A 154 20.86 2.22 19.09
N GLU A 155 20.87 3.53 19.20
CA GLU A 155 20.13 4.27 20.23
C GLU A 155 18.67 4.52 19.80
N TRP A 156 17.74 4.17 20.67
CA TRP A 156 16.32 4.37 20.46
C TRP A 156 15.85 5.74 20.94
N ASN A 157 14.96 6.35 20.18
CA ASN A 157 14.28 7.55 20.68
C ASN A 157 13.43 7.24 21.92
N GLU A 158 13.31 8.22 22.82
CA GLU A 158 12.46 8.10 23.99
C GLU A 158 10.98 7.97 23.60
N GLY A 159 10.22 7.15 24.32
CA GLY A 159 8.79 6.98 24.11
C GLY A 159 8.39 6.10 22.93
N ILE A 160 9.33 5.54 22.18
CA ILE A 160 9.03 4.62 21.06
C ILE A 160 8.29 3.40 21.58
N GLN A 161 7.13 3.13 20.97
CA GLN A 161 6.26 1.99 21.28
C GLN A 161 6.58 0.73 20.46
N PHE A 162 7.55 0.81 19.55
CA PHE A 162 8.00 -0.35 18.78
C PHE A 162 8.68 -1.38 19.71
N PRO A 163 8.41 -2.69 19.54
CA PRO A 163 9.07 -3.75 20.30
C PRO A 163 10.58 -3.75 20.03
N LYS A 164 11.39 -3.65 21.11
CA LYS A 164 12.86 -3.47 20.99
C LYS A 164 13.63 -4.79 21.03
N ASP A 165 12.94 -5.93 21.11
CA ASP A 165 13.60 -7.21 21.05
C ASP A 165 14.16 -7.53 19.67
N SER A 166 15.22 -8.31 19.61
CA SER A 166 15.96 -8.59 18.38
C SER A 166 15.14 -9.29 17.30
N LEU A 167 14.14 -10.10 17.69
CA LEU A 167 13.28 -10.81 16.73
C LEU A 167 12.32 -9.83 16.03
N SER A 168 11.66 -8.97 16.78
CA SER A 168 10.77 -7.95 16.23
C SER A 168 11.51 -6.98 15.32
N VAL A 169 12.71 -6.54 15.71
CA VAL A 169 13.56 -5.70 14.86
C VAL A 169 13.97 -6.43 13.58
N SER A 170 14.39 -7.69 13.69
CA SER A 170 14.75 -8.51 12.52
C SER A 170 13.56 -8.74 11.59
N ASN A 171 12.37 -9.02 12.14
CA ASN A 171 11.16 -9.19 11.34
C ASN A 171 10.77 -7.91 10.62
N PHE A 172 10.92 -6.75 11.27
CA PHE A 172 10.67 -5.46 10.64
C PHE A 172 11.56 -5.23 9.41
N PHE A 173 12.87 -5.43 9.54
CA PHE A 173 13.78 -5.24 8.40
C PHE A 173 13.53 -6.24 7.27
N ARG A 174 13.13 -7.47 7.59
CA ARG A 174 12.78 -8.48 6.59
C ARG A 174 11.47 -8.21 5.83
N GLN A 175 10.64 -7.29 6.32
CA GLN A 175 9.43 -6.83 5.62
C GLN A 175 9.74 -5.75 4.58
N MET A 176 10.96 -5.21 4.56
CA MET A 176 11.34 -4.25 3.53
C MET A 176 11.45 -4.93 2.17
N VAL A 177 10.82 -4.35 1.17
CA VAL A 177 10.80 -4.88 -0.19
C VAL A 177 11.36 -3.87 -1.18
N PRO A 178 12.03 -4.34 -2.26
CA PRO A 178 12.47 -3.44 -3.33
C PRO A 178 11.28 -2.76 -4.00
N ASP A 179 11.48 -1.54 -4.45
CA ASP A 179 10.55 -0.82 -5.31
C ASP A 179 11.02 -0.92 -6.76
N LEU A 180 10.28 -1.71 -7.54
CA LEU A 180 10.60 -2.01 -8.94
C LEU A 180 9.73 -1.21 -9.92
N SER A 181 8.94 -0.25 -9.43
CA SER A 181 7.95 0.40 -10.27
C SER A 181 8.21 1.88 -10.51
N ASN A 182 7.48 2.37 -11.50
CA ASN A 182 7.20 3.78 -11.67
C ASN A 182 5.92 4.11 -10.87
N HIS A 183 6.03 4.97 -9.85
CA HIS A 183 4.90 5.39 -9.00
C HIS A 183 3.71 6.00 -9.77
N GLN A 184 3.88 6.38 -11.03
CA GLN A 184 2.78 6.82 -11.88
C GLN A 184 1.73 5.72 -12.14
N LEU A 185 2.08 4.46 -11.88
CA LEU A 185 1.20 3.31 -12.02
C LEU A 185 0.25 3.13 -10.82
N ASP A 186 0.55 3.76 -9.68
CA ASP A 186 -0.19 3.55 -8.44
C ASP A 186 -1.65 4.04 -8.54
N VAL A 187 -1.87 5.23 -9.09
CA VAL A 187 -3.23 5.79 -9.28
C VAL A 187 -4.07 4.95 -10.26
N PRO A 188 -3.59 4.60 -11.46
CA PRO A 188 -4.30 3.68 -12.35
C PRO A 188 -4.64 2.32 -11.72
N ALA A 189 -3.77 1.79 -10.87
CA ALA A 189 -4.03 0.54 -10.16
C ALA A 189 -5.18 0.68 -9.15
N LEU A 190 -5.23 1.79 -8.40
CA LEU A 190 -6.32 2.10 -7.47
C LEU A 190 -7.65 2.35 -8.20
N ASP A 191 -7.62 3.03 -9.33
CA ASP A 191 -8.80 3.20 -10.21
C ASP A 191 -9.31 1.85 -10.71
N ALA A 192 -8.43 0.96 -11.12
CA ALA A 192 -8.79 -0.38 -11.56
C ALA A 192 -9.36 -1.23 -10.40
N MET A 193 -8.84 -1.06 -9.19
CA MET A 193 -9.37 -1.69 -7.98
C MET A 193 -10.79 -1.22 -7.70
N ALA A 194 -11.03 0.09 -7.74
CA ALA A 194 -12.35 0.67 -7.52
C ALA A 194 -13.37 0.19 -8.56
N LYS A 195 -12.99 0.13 -9.82
CA LYS A 195 -13.83 -0.45 -10.88
C LYS A 195 -14.16 -1.93 -10.65
N LYS A 196 -13.25 -2.68 -10.02
CA LYS A 196 -13.42 -4.11 -9.80
C LYS A 196 -14.36 -4.45 -8.66
N ILE A 197 -14.27 -3.72 -7.54
CA ILE A 197 -15.04 -4.06 -6.33
C ILE A 197 -16.18 -3.07 -6.03
N GLY A 198 -16.20 -1.91 -6.69
CA GLY A 198 -17.19 -0.85 -6.43
C GLY A 198 -16.86 -0.03 -5.20
N ASN A 199 -17.89 0.46 -4.52
CA ASN A 199 -17.77 1.30 -3.34
C ASN A 199 -16.77 0.79 -2.30
N GLN A 200 -15.81 1.63 -1.93
CA GLN A 200 -14.73 1.28 -1.02
C GLN A 200 -14.20 2.49 -0.24
N VAL A 201 -13.53 2.23 0.86
CA VAL A 201 -12.69 3.19 1.57
C VAL A 201 -11.24 2.76 1.45
N LEU A 202 -10.36 3.68 1.06
CA LEU A 202 -8.92 3.44 1.06
C LEU A 202 -8.35 3.70 2.44
N VAL A 203 -7.52 2.79 2.93
CA VAL A 203 -6.69 2.97 4.13
C VAL A 203 -5.25 3.03 3.66
N THR A 204 -4.65 4.20 3.68
CA THR A 204 -3.34 4.45 3.07
C THR A 204 -2.29 4.80 4.11
N HIS A 205 -1.04 4.49 3.82
CA HIS A 205 0.10 4.87 4.64
C HIS A 205 1.19 5.54 3.80
N SER A 206 1.80 6.59 4.33
CA SER A 206 3.02 7.21 3.79
C SER A 206 2.93 7.50 2.28
N ALA A 207 3.81 6.94 1.46
CA ALA A 207 3.83 7.11 0.00
C ALA A 207 2.52 6.70 -0.69
N GLY A 208 1.74 5.78 -0.11
CA GLY A 208 0.40 5.42 -0.59
C GLY A 208 -0.67 6.52 -0.40
N GLY A 209 -0.38 7.54 0.39
CA GLY A 209 -1.31 8.65 0.66
C GLY A 209 -1.62 9.47 -0.58
N PHE A 210 -0.60 9.93 -1.30
CA PHE A 210 -0.80 10.73 -2.51
C PHE A 210 -1.65 10.01 -3.59
N PRO A 211 -1.32 8.78 -4.02
CA PRO A 211 -2.16 8.05 -4.97
C PRO A 211 -3.57 7.77 -4.43
N GLY A 212 -3.73 7.58 -3.10
CA GLY A 212 -5.03 7.43 -2.47
C GLY A 212 -5.91 8.67 -2.63
N TRP A 213 -5.37 9.86 -2.39
CA TRP A 213 -6.09 11.13 -2.62
C TRP A 213 -6.47 11.31 -4.09
N MET A 214 -5.53 11.06 -5.00
CA MET A 214 -5.78 11.18 -6.44
C MET A 214 -6.86 10.22 -6.93
N ALA A 215 -6.86 8.98 -6.44
CA ALA A 215 -7.89 8.01 -6.77
C ALA A 215 -9.27 8.44 -6.23
N ALA A 216 -9.34 8.98 -5.01
CA ALA A 216 -10.59 9.46 -4.43
C ALA A 216 -11.20 10.64 -5.18
N MET A 217 -10.36 11.54 -5.69
CA MET A 217 -10.82 12.69 -6.47
C MET A 217 -11.32 12.31 -7.87
N ARG A 218 -10.77 11.24 -8.45
CA ARG A 218 -11.04 10.81 -9.83
C ARG A 218 -12.11 9.74 -9.97
N ASN A 219 -12.36 9.00 -8.87
CA ASN A 219 -13.19 7.82 -8.93
C ASN A 219 -14.29 7.85 -7.87
N PRO A 220 -15.57 8.00 -8.27
CA PRO A 220 -16.69 8.12 -7.33
C PRO A 220 -16.94 6.84 -6.52
N GLU A 221 -16.36 5.71 -6.90
CA GLU A 221 -16.44 4.48 -6.10
C GLU A 221 -15.54 4.53 -4.84
N VAL A 222 -14.57 5.42 -4.79
CA VAL A 222 -13.78 5.68 -3.58
C VAL A 222 -14.57 6.63 -2.68
N LYS A 223 -15.21 6.09 -1.65
CA LYS A 223 -16.12 6.83 -0.76
C LYS A 223 -15.41 7.57 0.37
N GLY A 224 -14.14 7.29 0.58
CA GLY A 224 -13.34 7.97 1.60
C GLY A 224 -11.91 7.46 1.62
N VAL A 225 -11.06 8.22 2.29
CA VAL A 225 -9.66 7.89 2.53
C VAL A 225 -9.35 8.05 4.02
N VAL A 226 -8.81 7.00 4.62
CA VAL A 226 -8.18 7.05 5.94
C VAL A 226 -6.68 7.08 5.69
N ALA A 227 -6.07 8.26 5.80
CA ALA A 227 -4.64 8.43 5.52
C ALA A 227 -3.85 8.47 6.82
N LEU A 228 -2.94 7.51 6.98
CA LEU A 228 -2.02 7.40 8.10
C LEU A 228 -0.67 7.97 7.68
N GLU A 229 -0.24 9.08 8.27
CA GLU A 229 1.01 9.78 7.96
C GLU A 229 1.29 9.88 6.44
N PRO A 230 0.37 10.45 5.63
CA PRO A 230 0.50 10.43 4.18
C PRO A 230 1.76 11.16 3.72
N GLY A 231 2.48 10.60 2.74
CA GLY A 231 3.70 11.15 2.18
C GLY A 231 3.48 12.37 1.28
N GLY A 232 2.24 12.75 1.01
CA GLY A 232 1.88 13.94 0.25
C GLY A 232 0.40 14.27 0.41
N TYR A 233 0.09 15.54 0.15
CA TYR A 233 -1.26 16.07 0.17
C TYR A 233 -1.59 16.72 -1.18
N VAL A 234 -2.85 16.73 -1.52
CA VAL A 234 -3.35 17.35 -2.76
C VAL A 234 -4.07 18.64 -2.39
N PHE A 235 -3.75 19.71 -3.11
CA PHE A 235 -4.33 21.04 -2.95
C PHE A 235 -4.77 21.59 -4.30
N PRO A 236 -5.73 22.52 -4.35
CA PRO A 236 -5.91 23.34 -5.53
C PRO A 236 -4.61 24.05 -5.91
N ASP A 237 -4.29 24.18 -7.19
CA ASP A 237 -3.05 24.80 -7.66
C ASP A 237 -2.82 26.20 -7.07
N SER A 238 -3.91 26.93 -6.81
CA SER A 238 -3.87 28.28 -6.22
C SER A 238 -3.65 28.29 -4.70
N GLU A 239 -3.72 27.15 -4.02
CA GLU A 239 -3.78 27.04 -2.55
C GLU A 239 -2.67 26.14 -1.98
N ILE A 240 -1.64 25.83 -2.75
CA ILE A 240 -0.51 25.02 -2.28
C ILE A 240 0.16 25.76 -1.10
N PRO A 241 0.21 25.16 0.10
CA PRO A 241 0.86 25.81 1.23
C PRO A 241 2.37 25.89 1.02
N ALA A 242 2.97 26.93 1.56
CA ALA A 242 4.43 27.05 1.58
C ALA A 242 5.05 25.88 2.34
N PRO A 243 6.22 25.37 1.89
CA PRO A 243 6.94 24.33 2.61
C PRO A 243 7.19 24.73 4.05
N LEU A 244 6.93 23.83 5.01
CA LEU A 244 7.22 24.09 6.41
C LEU A 244 8.75 24.15 6.61
N PRO A 245 9.28 25.18 7.27
CA PRO A 245 10.71 25.28 7.55
C PRO A 245 11.21 24.07 8.36
N GLY A 246 12.32 23.49 7.95
CA GLY A 246 12.98 22.38 8.68
C GLY A 246 12.45 20.98 8.35
N LEU A 247 11.41 20.84 7.56
CA LEU A 247 10.98 19.54 7.04
C LEU A 247 11.68 19.27 5.69
N THR A 248 12.85 18.65 5.78
CA THR A 248 13.51 18.11 4.60
C THR A 248 12.89 16.76 4.25
N GLY A 249 12.16 16.72 3.14
CA GLY A 249 11.85 15.47 2.44
C GLY A 249 10.48 14.83 2.66
N GLY A 250 9.54 15.45 3.36
CA GLY A 250 8.33 14.68 3.69
C GLY A 250 7.03 15.13 3.06
N LEU A 251 6.62 16.34 3.32
CA LEU A 251 5.26 16.77 2.99
C LEU A 251 5.29 17.76 1.83
N LYS A 252 5.18 17.24 0.62
CA LYS A 252 4.95 18.09 -0.55
C LYS A 252 3.45 18.23 -0.78
N GLY A 253 2.96 19.47 -0.71
CA GLY A 253 1.69 19.83 -1.35
C GLY A 253 1.84 19.65 -2.86
N VAL A 254 0.95 18.88 -3.46
CA VAL A 254 0.87 18.74 -4.92
C VAL A 254 -0.36 19.51 -5.37
N GLY A 255 -0.15 20.49 -6.25
CA GLY A 255 -1.24 21.21 -6.89
C GLY A 255 -1.94 20.35 -7.92
N VAL A 256 -3.27 20.45 -7.94
CA VAL A 256 -4.11 19.89 -8.99
C VAL A 256 -5.12 20.95 -9.42
N PRO A 257 -5.59 20.92 -10.67
CA PRO A 257 -6.61 21.85 -11.15
C PRO A 257 -7.85 21.85 -10.26
N MET A 258 -8.40 23.04 -10.00
CA MET A 258 -9.55 23.24 -9.10
C MET A 258 -10.75 22.36 -9.48
N GLU A 259 -10.98 22.11 -10.76
CA GLU A 259 -12.06 21.25 -11.25
C GLU A 259 -11.97 19.78 -10.79
N GLN A 260 -10.81 19.36 -10.28
CA GLN A 260 -10.66 18.02 -9.68
C GLN A 260 -11.10 17.96 -8.21
N PHE A 261 -11.40 19.13 -7.59
CA PHE A 261 -11.92 19.19 -6.21
C PHE A 261 -13.45 19.33 -6.14
N MET A 262 -14.13 19.63 -7.22
CA MET A 262 -15.57 19.77 -7.32
C MET A 262 -16.23 18.49 -7.80
#